data_96d84129fabc6536a59abe30ede127aa
#
_entry.id   96d84129fabc6536a59abe30ede127aa
#
_cell.length_a   1.000
_cell.length_b   1.000
_cell.length_c   1.000
_cell.angle_alpha   90.00
_cell.angle_beta   90.00
_cell.angle_gamma   90.00
#
_symmetry.space_group_name_H-M   'P 1'
#
loop_
_entity.id
_entity.type
_entity.pdbx_description
1 polymer ?
#
loop_
_entity_poly.entity_id
_entity_poly.type
_entity_poly.pdbx_seq_one_letter_code
_entity_poly.pdbx_strand_id
1 'polypeptide(L)'
;MLFHDRLDAARQLAAALAHLRGSRPLVLAIPRGAVPMAALVARALDGDLDIVLVRKLGAPFSDEYAVGAVDETGWVYVTPHAAAAGADAEHLARTRREQMAEIARRRAAYTPGRQAPAVRDRTVIVVDDGLATGSTML
;
A
#
# COMPACT_ATOMS: atom_id res chain seq x y z
N MET A 1 -7.43 6.50 -21.00
CA MET A 1 -6.88 7.77 -20.49
C MET A 1 -5.36 7.70 -20.49
N LEU A 2 -4.71 8.65 -21.12
CA LEU A 2 -3.25 8.68 -21.20
C LEU A 2 -2.70 9.74 -20.24
N PHE A 3 -1.59 9.40 -19.58
CA PHE A 3 -0.86 10.29 -18.70
C PHE A 3 0.54 10.53 -19.26
N HIS A 4 1.02 11.77 -19.20
CA HIS A 4 2.37 12.07 -19.66
C HIS A 4 3.43 11.56 -18.69
N ASP A 5 3.14 11.65 -17.38
CA ASP A 5 4.02 11.18 -16.32
C ASP A 5 3.21 10.98 -15.04
N ARG A 6 3.89 10.60 -13.96
CA ARG A 6 3.24 10.38 -12.67
C ARG A 6 2.58 11.64 -12.12
N LEU A 7 3.20 12.80 -12.29
CA LEU A 7 2.62 14.06 -11.78
C LEU A 7 1.38 14.45 -12.56
N ASP A 8 1.36 14.24 -13.87
CA ASP A 8 0.16 14.46 -14.68
C ASP A 8 -0.96 13.53 -14.24
N ALA A 9 -0.67 12.27 -14.01
CA ALA A 9 -1.64 11.31 -13.49
C ALA A 9 -2.18 11.76 -12.13
N ALA A 10 -1.33 12.25 -11.25
CA ALA A 10 -1.74 12.75 -9.94
C ALA A 10 -2.64 13.97 -10.04
N ARG A 11 -2.37 14.89 -10.96
CA ARG A 11 -3.22 16.07 -11.17
C ARG A 11 -4.61 15.65 -11.65
N GLN A 12 -4.69 14.73 -12.60
CA GLN A 12 -5.97 14.22 -13.10
C GLN A 12 -6.73 13.46 -12.01
N LEU A 13 -6.03 12.69 -11.19
CA LEU A 13 -6.62 11.98 -10.06
C LEU A 13 -7.18 12.98 -9.03
N ALA A 14 -6.41 14.02 -8.69
CA ALA A 14 -6.85 15.04 -7.75
C ALA A 14 -8.10 15.76 -8.26
N ALA A 15 -8.15 16.07 -9.56
CA ALA A 15 -9.33 16.70 -10.16
C ALA A 15 -10.55 15.79 -10.08
N ALA A 16 -10.37 14.49 -10.34
CA ALA A 16 -11.46 13.51 -10.27
C ALA A 16 -11.99 13.34 -8.84
N LEU A 17 -11.15 13.57 -7.83
CA LEU A 17 -11.48 13.42 -6.42
C LEU A 17 -11.81 14.75 -5.72
N ALA A 18 -11.95 15.83 -6.48
CA ALA A 18 -12.17 17.18 -5.92
C ALA A 18 -13.39 17.26 -4.99
N HIS A 19 -14.39 16.39 -5.19
CA HIS A 19 -15.58 16.34 -4.34
C HIS A 19 -15.27 15.88 -2.90
N LEU A 20 -14.09 15.31 -2.65
CA LEU A 20 -13.66 14.89 -1.32
C LEU A 20 -12.95 15.99 -0.55
N ARG A 21 -12.67 17.13 -1.21
CA ARG A 21 -12.10 18.28 -0.53
C ARG A 21 -13.09 18.76 0.55
N GLY A 22 -12.55 19.05 1.72
CA GLY A 22 -13.39 19.47 2.85
C GLY A 22 -13.67 18.33 3.83
N SER A 23 -13.55 17.08 3.41
CA SER A 23 -13.67 15.92 4.31
C SER A 23 -12.36 15.64 5.06
N ARG A 24 -11.29 16.37 4.77
CA ARG A 24 -9.92 16.10 5.26
C ARG A 24 -9.52 14.64 5.06
N PRO A 25 -9.47 14.17 3.81
CA PRO A 25 -9.17 12.77 3.57
C PRO A 25 -7.76 12.42 4.02
N LEU A 26 -7.57 11.19 4.44
CA LEU A 26 -6.24 10.64 4.67
C LEU A 26 -5.77 10.00 3.36
N VAL A 27 -4.71 10.55 2.78
CA VAL A 27 -4.14 10.03 1.55
C VAL A 27 -2.96 9.14 1.91
N LEU A 28 -3.03 7.88 1.50
CA LEU A 28 -2.02 6.88 1.80
C LEU A 28 -1.29 6.51 0.51
N ALA A 29 0.02 6.65 0.52
CA ALA A 29 0.87 6.28 -0.61
C ALA A 29 1.47 4.90 -0.38
N ILE A 30 1.42 4.07 -1.43
CA ILE A 30 2.17 2.82 -1.46
C ILE A 30 3.54 3.16 -2.05
N PRO A 31 4.62 3.14 -1.24
CA PRO A 31 5.95 3.54 -1.72
C PRO A 31 6.45 2.61 -2.85
N ARG A 32 7.36 3.10 -3.69
CA ARG A 32 7.95 4.44 -3.61
C ARG A 32 7.38 5.42 -4.61
N GLY A 33 7.07 4.98 -5.83
CA GLY A 33 6.65 5.86 -6.93
C GLY A 33 5.40 6.68 -6.63
N ALA A 34 4.51 6.15 -5.80
CA ALA A 34 3.26 6.82 -5.46
C ALA A 34 3.41 7.95 -4.42
N VAL A 35 4.56 8.06 -3.74
CA VAL A 35 4.70 9.08 -2.68
C VAL A 35 4.56 10.51 -3.19
N PRO A 36 5.27 10.94 -4.25
CA PRO A 36 5.07 12.29 -4.80
C PRO A 36 3.66 12.50 -5.33
N MET A 37 3.04 11.47 -5.92
CA MET A 37 1.67 11.53 -6.43
C MET A 37 0.68 11.78 -5.30
N ALA A 38 0.80 10.99 -4.23
CA ALA A 38 -0.08 11.12 -3.06
C ALA A 38 0.09 12.47 -2.37
N ALA A 39 1.31 12.99 -2.32
CA ALA A 39 1.58 14.31 -1.76
C ALA A 39 0.84 15.40 -2.53
N LEU A 40 0.82 15.32 -3.86
CA LEU A 40 0.09 16.25 -4.70
C LEU A 40 -1.42 16.15 -4.45
N VAL A 41 -1.95 14.94 -4.38
CA VAL A 41 -3.37 14.71 -4.13
C VAL A 41 -3.76 15.23 -2.75
N ALA A 42 -2.97 14.95 -1.73
CA ALA A 42 -3.25 15.41 -0.37
C ALA A 42 -3.31 16.92 -0.29
N ARG A 43 -2.36 17.63 -0.94
CA ARG A 43 -2.38 19.09 -1.00
C ARG A 43 -3.60 19.61 -1.72
N ALA A 44 -3.93 19.04 -2.88
CA ALA A 44 -5.07 19.46 -3.68
C ALA A 44 -6.40 19.30 -2.93
N LEU A 45 -6.51 18.27 -2.10
CA LEU A 45 -7.73 17.94 -1.36
C LEU A 45 -7.71 18.47 0.07
N ASP A 46 -6.65 19.18 0.46
CA ASP A 46 -6.49 19.71 1.81
C ASP A 46 -6.59 18.61 2.87
N GLY A 47 -5.94 17.49 2.59
CA GLY A 47 -5.94 16.30 3.44
C GLY A 47 -4.59 16.03 4.09
N ASP A 48 -4.54 14.94 4.81
CA ASP A 48 -3.30 14.44 5.44
C ASP A 48 -2.64 13.40 4.55
N LEU A 49 -1.32 13.27 4.69
CA LEU A 49 -0.52 12.30 3.92
C LEU A 49 0.19 11.34 4.87
N ASP A 50 0.13 10.06 4.55
CA ASP A 50 0.99 9.06 5.17
C ASP A 50 1.29 7.95 4.15
N ILE A 51 2.08 6.97 4.56
CA ILE A 51 2.42 5.83 3.71
C ILE A 51 1.74 4.56 4.22
N VAL A 52 1.49 3.64 3.29
CA VAL A 52 1.05 2.29 3.59
C VAL A 52 2.19 1.34 3.26
N LEU A 53 2.52 0.48 4.19
CA LEU A 53 3.56 -0.51 3.99
C LEU A 53 2.92 -1.88 3.86
N VAL A 54 3.05 -2.45 2.66
CA VAL A 54 2.54 -3.77 2.30
C VAL A 54 3.68 -4.56 1.68
N ARG A 55 3.80 -5.83 2.04
CA ARG A 55 4.82 -6.71 1.48
C ARG A 55 4.18 -7.98 0.95
N LYS A 56 4.65 -8.43 -0.21
CA LYS A 56 4.21 -9.70 -0.79
C LYS A 56 4.80 -10.87 -0.02
N LEU A 57 4.03 -11.94 0.10
CA LEU A 57 4.51 -13.20 0.62
C LEU A 57 4.84 -14.10 -0.58
N GLY A 58 6.11 -14.49 -0.69
CA GLY A 58 6.58 -15.31 -1.79
C GLY A 58 6.28 -16.79 -1.61
N ALA A 59 6.22 -17.51 -2.72
CA ALA A 59 6.07 -18.98 -2.73
C ALA A 59 7.39 -19.64 -2.32
N PRO A 60 7.36 -20.91 -1.85
CA PRO A 60 8.59 -21.63 -1.49
C PRO A 60 9.61 -21.75 -2.63
N PHE A 61 9.15 -21.81 -3.88
CA PHE A 61 10.03 -21.97 -5.04
C PHE A 61 10.51 -20.64 -5.61
N SER A 62 9.88 -19.51 -5.28
CA SER A 62 10.26 -18.20 -5.81
C SER A 62 9.65 -17.07 -4.97
N ASP A 63 10.50 -16.15 -4.51
CA ASP A 63 10.05 -14.97 -3.78
C ASP A 63 9.23 -14.02 -4.66
N GLU A 64 9.38 -14.12 -5.98
CA GLU A 64 8.65 -13.26 -6.90
C GLU A 64 7.25 -13.77 -7.23
N TYR A 65 7.00 -15.06 -6.97
CA TYR A 65 5.67 -15.63 -7.14
C TYR A 65 4.85 -15.37 -5.88
N ALA A 66 3.97 -14.40 -5.93
CA ALA A 66 3.22 -13.96 -4.75
C ALA A 66 2.09 -14.95 -4.42
N VAL A 67 2.06 -15.43 -3.20
CA VAL A 67 0.98 -16.26 -2.66
C VAL A 67 0.14 -15.51 -1.63
N GLY A 68 0.50 -14.27 -1.34
CA GLY A 68 -0.24 -13.44 -0.41
C GLY A 68 0.42 -12.08 -0.22
N ALA A 69 -0.08 -11.35 0.74
CA ALA A 69 0.46 -10.05 1.14
C ALA A 69 0.18 -9.83 2.63
N VAL A 70 1.01 -9.02 3.25
CA VAL A 70 0.84 -8.63 4.65
C VAL A 70 0.98 -7.12 4.76
N ASP A 71 0.16 -6.49 5.59
CA ASP A 71 0.25 -5.07 5.87
C ASP A 71 0.92 -4.81 7.23
N GLU A 72 1.04 -3.54 7.56
CA GLU A 72 1.71 -3.07 8.76
C GLU A 72 0.99 -3.50 10.05
N THR A 73 -0.30 -3.76 9.98
CA THR A 73 -1.08 -4.22 11.13
C THR A 73 -0.94 -5.72 11.39
N GLY A 74 -0.33 -6.43 10.44
CA GLY A 74 -0.20 -7.89 10.49
C GLY A 74 -1.33 -8.62 9.79
N TRP A 75 -2.29 -7.89 9.21
CA TRP A 75 -3.34 -8.52 8.41
C TRP A 75 -2.75 -9.17 7.18
N VAL A 76 -3.20 -10.38 6.89
CA VAL A 76 -2.68 -11.19 5.79
C VAL A 76 -3.78 -11.52 4.81
N TYR A 77 -3.51 -11.30 3.53
CA TYR A 77 -4.30 -11.82 2.44
C TYR A 77 -3.54 -13.02 1.85
N VAL A 78 -4.25 -14.12 1.61
CA VAL A 78 -3.67 -15.32 1.00
C VAL A 78 -4.45 -15.62 -0.28
N THR A 79 -3.70 -15.83 -1.38
CA THR A 79 -4.33 -16.10 -2.67
C THR A 79 -4.97 -17.49 -2.68
N PRO A 80 -6.03 -17.69 -3.53
CA PRO A 80 -6.66 -19.02 -3.63
C PRO A 80 -5.73 -20.14 -4.10
N HIS A 81 -4.64 -19.79 -4.80
CA HIS A 81 -3.70 -20.77 -5.34
C HIS A 81 -2.48 -21.02 -4.45
N ALA A 82 -2.43 -20.42 -3.26
CA ALA A 82 -1.27 -20.52 -2.39
C ALA A 82 -0.92 -21.98 -2.01
N ALA A 83 -1.90 -22.76 -1.63
CA ALA A 83 -1.69 -24.17 -1.27
C ALA A 83 -1.14 -24.98 -2.45
N ALA A 84 -1.68 -24.75 -3.65
CA ALA A 84 -1.21 -25.42 -4.87
C ALA A 84 0.23 -25.03 -5.21
N ALA A 85 0.65 -23.83 -4.82
CA ALA A 85 2.02 -23.35 -4.99
C ALA A 85 2.99 -23.84 -3.92
N GLY A 86 2.52 -24.68 -2.97
CA GLY A 86 3.35 -25.21 -1.91
C GLY A 86 3.44 -24.37 -0.66
N ALA A 87 2.68 -23.28 -0.57
CA ALA A 87 2.69 -22.40 0.58
C ALA A 87 1.73 -22.93 1.66
N ASP A 88 2.25 -23.72 2.58
CA ASP A 88 1.48 -24.22 3.71
C ASP A 88 1.45 -23.20 4.86
N ALA A 89 0.75 -23.54 5.94
CA ALA A 89 0.61 -22.64 7.08
C ALA A 89 1.95 -22.28 7.71
N GLU A 90 2.89 -23.20 7.77
CA GLU A 90 4.23 -22.95 8.32
C GLU A 90 5.01 -21.98 7.44
N HIS A 91 4.99 -22.18 6.12
CA HIS A 91 5.64 -21.28 5.17
C HIS A 91 5.06 -19.87 5.26
N LEU A 92 3.72 -19.76 5.28
CA LEU A 92 3.05 -18.46 5.39
C LEU A 92 3.38 -17.75 6.70
N ALA A 93 3.42 -18.49 7.82
CA ALA A 93 3.79 -17.91 9.12
C ALA A 93 5.22 -17.39 9.12
N ARG A 94 6.15 -18.14 8.54
CA ARG A 94 7.56 -17.75 8.46
C ARG A 94 7.75 -16.51 7.58
N THR A 95 7.19 -16.53 6.38
CA THR A 95 7.32 -15.39 5.46
C THR A 95 6.63 -14.15 6.01
N ARG A 96 5.51 -14.32 6.71
CA ARG A 96 4.84 -13.20 7.38
C ARG A 96 5.77 -12.55 8.41
N ARG A 97 6.43 -13.35 9.26
CA ARG A 97 7.37 -12.80 10.26
C ARG A 97 8.51 -12.05 9.60
N GLU A 98 9.09 -12.59 8.54
CA GLU A 98 10.17 -11.95 7.80
C GLU A 98 9.73 -10.62 7.20
N GLN A 99 8.55 -10.58 6.58
CA GLN A 99 8.05 -9.36 5.95
C GLN A 99 7.58 -8.34 6.98
N MET A 100 7.05 -8.76 8.11
CA MET A 100 6.70 -7.85 9.19
C MET A 100 7.94 -7.13 9.76
N ALA A 101 9.05 -7.85 9.88
CA ALA A 101 10.32 -7.25 10.30
C ALA A 101 10.79 -6.21 9.27
N GLU A 102 10.67 -6.51 7.99
CA GLU A 102 11.02 -5.57 6.91
C GLU A 102 10.11 -4.34 6.91
N ILE A 103 8.82 -4.53 7.14
CA ILE A 103 7.86 -3.42 7.26
C ILE A 103 8.26 -2.49 8.42
N ALA A 104 8.59 -3.06 9.58
CA ALA A 104 9.00 -2.27 10.74
C ALA A 104 10.26 -1.46 10.45
N ARG A 105 11.23 -2.07 9.76
CA ARG A 105 12.46 -1.38 9.34
C ARG A 105 12.16 -0.22 8.40
N ARG A 106 11.26 -0.42 7.45
CA ARG A 106 10.89 0.62 6.47
C ARG A 106 10.10 1.74 7.14
N ARG A 107 9.20 1.41 8.06
CA ARG A 107 8.47 2.44 8.80
C ARG A 107 9.43 3.34 9.57
N ALA A 108 10.41 2.75 10.24
CA ALA A 108 11.42 3.52 10.97
C ALA A 108 12.25 4.42 10.04
N ALA A 109 12.51 3.97 8.82
CA ALA A 109 13.28 4.75 7.83
C ALA A 109 12.46 5.91 7.25
N TYR A 110 11.16 5.68 6.95
CA TYR A 110 10.32 6.71 6.33
C TYR A 110 9.80 7.73 7.34
N THR A 111 9.32 7.26 8.48
CA THR A 111 8.67 8.12 9.50
C THR A 111 9.09 7.69 10.90
N PRO A 112 10.34 8.01 11.31
CA PRO A 112 10.83 7.62 12.63
C PRO A 112 9.90 8.10 13.75
N GLY A 113 9.59 7.20 14.67
CA GLY A 113 8.74 7.53 15.83
C GLY A 113 7.25 7.60 15.55
N ARG A 114 6.81 7.38 14.30
CA ARG A 114 5.39 7.36 13.95
C ARG A 114 4.88 5.93 13.85
N GLN A 115 3.62 5.76 14.16
CA GLN A 115 2.91 4.49 13.99
C GLN A 115 2.04 4.55 12.74
N ALA A 116 1.47 3.39 12.34
CA ALA A 116 0.51 3.35 11.27
C ALA A 116 -0.67 4.31 11.54
N PRO A 117 -1.15 5.05 10.53
CA PRO A 117 -2.22 6.03 10.72
C PRO A 117 -3.52 5.35 11.11
N ALA A 118 -4.31 6.03 11.95
CA ALA A 118 -5.66 5.61 12.27
C ALA A 118 -6.58 5.92 11.10
N VAL A 119 -7.28 4.92 10.60
CA VAL A 119 -8.15 5.06 9.42
C VAL A 119 -9.63 5.03 9.76
N ARG A 120 -9.97 4.70 10.99
CA ARG A 120 -11.37 4.54 11.43
C ARG A 120 -12.13 5.85 11.28
N ASP A 121 -13.32 5.77 10.72
CA ASP A 121 -14.23 6.91 10.52
C ASP A 121 -13.62 8.05 9.69
N ARG A 122 -12.66 7.73 8.81
CA ARG A 122 -12.06 8.71 7.90
C ARG A 122 -12.28 8.31 6.45
N THR A 123 -12.40 9.32 5.60
CA THR A 123 -12.27 9.11 4.15
C THR A 123 -10.81 8.81 3.87
N VAL A 124 -10.53 7.66 3.27
CA VAL A 124 -9.17 7.20 2.98
C VAL A 124 -9.02 7.05 1.46
N ILE A 125 -7.94 7.61 0.94
CA ILE A 125 -7.57 7.48 -0.47
C ILE A 125 -6.22 6.77 -0.52
N VAL A 126 -6.18 5.60 -1.17
CA VAL A 126 -4.93 4.86 -1.34
C VAL A 126 -4.43 5.09 -2.76
N VAL A 127 -3.17 5.54 -2.89
CA VAL A 127 -2.55 5.87 -4.18
C VAL A 127 -1.41 4.90 -4.43
N ASP A 128 -1.44 4.27 -5.61
CA ASP A 128 -0.35 3.45 -6.11
C ASP A 128 0.00 3.93 -7.53
N ASP A 129 1.21 3.66 -8.00
CA ASP A 129 1.65 4.05 -9.33
C ASP A 129 1.37 2.98 -10.40
N GLY A 130 0.92 1.80 -10.00
CA GLY A 130 0.50 0.75 -10.90
C GLY A 130 -0.21 -0.37 -10.16
N LEU A 131 -1.15 -1.04 -10.84
CA LEU A 131 -1.93 -2.11 -10.25
C LEU A 131 -1.91 -3.31 -11.19
N ALA A 132 -1.27 -4.41 -10.76
CA ALA A 132 -1.19 -5.63 -11.56
C ALA A 132 -2.32 -6.61 -11.21
N THR A 133 -2.32 -7.15 -9.99
CA THR A 133 -3.31 -8.15 -9.56
C THR A 133 -4.33 -7.60 -8.56
N GLY A 134 -4.06 -6.45 -7.96
CA GLY A 134 -4.89 -5.87 -6.92
C GLY A 134 -4.62 -6.40 -5.53
N SER A 135 -3.74 -7.38 -5.35
CA SER A 135 -3.49 -7.97 -4.03
C SER A 135 -2.92 -6.97 -3.02
N THR A 136 -2.19 -5.97 -3.49
CA THR A 136 -1.68 -4.89 -2.65
C THR A 136 -2.80 -4.02 -2.07
N MET A 137 -3.91 -3.91 -2.79
CA MET A 137 -5.04 -3.04 -2.41
C MET A 137 -6.11 -3.74 -1.58
N LEU A 138 -6.03 -5.06 -1.43
CA LEU A 138 -7.04 -5.83 -0.70
C LEU A 138 -6.91 -5.75 0.82
#